data_8f2cd933addf261310e6557ef33fa1a6
#
_entry.id   8f2cd933addf261310e6557ef33fa1a6
#
_cell.length_a   1.000
_cell.length_b   1.000
_cell.length_c   1.000
_cell.angle_alpha   90.00
_cell.angle_beta   90.00
_cell.angle_gamma   90.00
#
_symmetry.space_group_name_H-M   'P 1'
#
loop_
_entity.id
_entity.type
_entity.pdbx_description
1 polymer ?
#
loop_
_entity_poly.entity_id
_entity_poly.type
_entity_poly.pdbx_seq_one_letter_code
_entity_poly.pdbx_strand_id
1 'polypeptide(L)'
;MYIADLHIHSKYSRATSKECVPEYLELWARKKGISLLGTGDFTHPAWRKELWEKLEPAEPGLYTLKKEFQFPEGPDAQSTSVRFVVTGEISSIYKKNGKVRKVHNLILLPSLEAAEELSRRLELIGNIHSDGRPILGLDSRDLLETALEAAPEAVFIPAHIWTPHFSLFGAFSGFDSIEECFEDLTPYIHALETGLSSDPPMNWRISALDSYTLISNSDAHSPAKLGREANLLETELSYFELANAIQGRNPDGLLGTIEFFPEEGKYHYDGHRNCHLCLKPSETEQYGGRCPICGKKITIGVQHRVEQLADRPEGFVKPNGKAFESLVPLPEVIAASTSHSPASVKVLAQYEAMLKRLGSEFSILRETPLEEIGKAAGPCIQEGIRRLREGQVGREPGYDGAYGVIHLLEQSEIEAISGQTSLFGSDVPVRRRTPKSAQSLPAGPIASPTQQKVSSGPQSRIEQLNSEQLLAVTSQEPIIEVIAGPGTGKTKTLVSRIIYSVEQLHEPPGDCLLYTSDAADEL
;
A
#
# COMPACT_ATOMS: atom_id res chain seq x y z
N MET A 1 1.47 22.98 13.40
CA MET A 1 1.23 21.57 12.97
C MET A 1 1.34 21.49 11.45
N TYR A 2 1.96 20.45 10.92
CA TYR A 2 2.03 20.14 9.49
C TYR A 2 2.01 18.62 9.26
N ILE A 3 1.69 18.20 8.02
CA ILE A 3 1.61 16.80 7.63
C ILE A 3 2.82 16.44 6.78
N ALA A 4 3.44 15.29 7.08
CA ALA A 4 4.59 14.77 6.36
C ALA A 4 4.37 13.34 5.87
N ASP A 5 4.76 13.08 4.62
CA ASP A 5 4.82 11.74 4.00
C ASP A 5 6.25 11.52 3.49
N LEU A 6 6.98 10.62 4.15
CA LEU A 6 8.44 10.53 4.02
C LEU A 6 8.89 9.33 3.18
N HIS A 7 7.97 8.41 2.84
CA HIS A 7 8.27 7.21 2.08
C HIS A 7 7.43 7.17 0.80
N ILE A 8 8.06 7.51 -0.29
CA ILE A 8 7.47 7.54 -1.63
C ILE A 8 8.48 7.02 -2.65
N HIS A 9 8.03 6.76 -3.87
CA HIS A 9 8.87 6.34 -4.97
C HIS A 9 8.83 7.28 -6.17
N SER A 10 9.95 7.36 -6.89
CA SER A 10 10.07 8.10 -8.14
C SER A 10 9.70 7.25 -9.36
N LYS A 11 9.61 7.88 -10.51
CA LYS A 11 9.42 7.21 -11.81
C LYS A 11 10.49 6.16 -12.17
N TYR A 12 11.58 6.10 -11.42
CA TYR A 12 12.67 5.15 -11.64
C TYR A 12 12.50 3.84 -10.86
N SER A 13 11.60 3.80 -9.90
CA SER A 13 11.23 2.56 -9.20
C SER A 13 10.27 1.70 -10.01
N ARG A 14 10.39 0.38 -9.85
CA ARG A 14 9.50 -0.59 -10.49
C ARG A 14 8.05 -0.34 -10.09
N ALA A 15 7.14 -0.65 -11.03
CA ALA A 15 5.70 -0.52 -10.85
C ALA A 15 5.21 0.91 -10.51
N THR A 16 6.07 1.91 -10.60
CA THR A 16 5.78 3.30 -10.26
C THR A 16 5.33 4.10 -11.48
N SER A 17 4.40 5.00 -11.28
CA SER A 17 3.90 5.92 -12.32
C SER A 17 5.03 6.80 -12.88
N LYS A 18 5.02 7.01 -14.20
CA LYS A 18 5.92 7.98 -14.85
C LYS A 18 5.66 9.42 -14.40
N GLU A 19 4.54 9.69 -13.77
CA GLU A 19 4.18 10.98 -13.17
C GLU A 19 4.81 11.20 -11.80
N CYS A 20 5.50 10.21 -11.20
CA CYS A 20 6.28 10.41 -9.98
C CYS A 20 7.56 11.23 -10.28
N VAL A 21 7.36 12.49 -10.60
CA VAL A 21 8.38 13.53 -10.83
C VAL A 21 8.14 14.71 -9.89
N PRO A 22 9.15 15.52 -9.56
CA PRO A 22 9.03 16.55 -8.52
C PRO A 22 7.85 17.50 -8.73
N GLU A 23 7.51 17.83 -9.98
CA GLU A 23 6.41 18.72 -10.33
C GLU A 23 5.03 18.17 -9.95
N TYR A 24 4.78 16.89 -10.31
CA TYR A 24 3.50 16.26 -9.98
C TYR A 24 3.43 15.85 -8.50
N LEU A 25 4.55 15.46 -7.90
CA LEU A 25 4.63 15.16 -6.47
C LEU A 25 4.30 16.41 -5.65
N GLU A 26 4.85 17.57 -6.00
CA GLU A 26 4.55 18.85 -5.37
C GLU A 26 3.08 19.25 -5.54
N LEU A 27 2.53 19.14 -6.76
CA LEU A 27 1.13 19.43 -7.06
C LEU A 27 0.18 18.58 -6.21
N TRP A 28 0.45 17.26 -6.14
CA TRP A 28 -0.39 16.35 -5.37
C TRP A 28 -0.21 16.52 -3.86
N ALA A 29 0.99 16.84 -3.38
CA ALA A 29 1.19 17.19 -1.98
C ALA A 29 0.34 18.40 -1.57
N ARG A 30 0.26 19.45 -2.40
CA ARG A 30 -0.65 20.60 -2.18
C ARG A 30 -2.12 20.16 -2.17
N LYS A 31 -2.56 19.35 -3.15
CA LYS A 31 -3.93 18.81 -3.20
C LYS A 31 -4.29 18.02 -1.95
N LYS A 32 -3.34 17.24 -1.45
CA LYS A 32 -3.52 16.42 -0.23
C LYS A 32 -3.46 17.25 1.05
N GLY A 33 -2.72 18.35 1.07
CA GLY A 33 -2.43 19.14 2.27
C GLY A 33 -1.17 18.67 2.98
N ILE A 34 -0.24 18.04 2.26
CA ILE A 34 1.07 17.61 2.75
C ILE A 34 2.04 18.78 2.63
N SER A 35 2.71 19.14 3.73
CA SER A 35 3.66 20.24 3.76
C SER A 35 5.11 19.78 3.60
N LEU A 36 5.41 18.55 4.02
CA LEU A 36 6.75 17.96 3.92
C LEU A 36 6.67 16.58 3.25
N LEU A 37 7.41 16.42 2.16
CA LEU A 37 7.41 15.21 1.34
C LEU A 37 8.81 14.64 1.22
N GLY A 38 8.96 13.33 1.36
CA GLY A 38 10.18 12.62 0.99
C GLY A 38 10.45 12.73 -0.51
N THR A 39 11.73 12.75 -0.91
CA THR A 39 12.08 12.71 -2.35
C THR A 39 11.90 11.33 -2.95
N GLY A 40 12.04 10.28 -2.12
CA GLY A 40 12.19 8.91 -2.59
C GLY A 40 13.50 8.70 -3.37
N ASP A 41 13.89 7.46 -3.50
CA ASP A 41 14.84 6.91 -4.51
C ASP A 41 16.18 7.67 -4.67
N PHE A 42 16.70 8.30 -3.61
CA PHE A 42 17.90 9.13 -3.70
C PHE A 42 19.13 8.38 -4.26
N THR A 43 19.14 7.06 -4.19
CA THR A 43 20.25 6.23 -4.69
C THR A 43 20.37 6.23 -6.20
N HIS A 44 19.26 6.41 -6.94
CA HIS A 44 19.25 6.34 -8.39
C HIS A 44 19.93 7.58 -9.03
N PRO A 45 21.02 7.42 -9.83
CA PRO A 45 21.81 8.57 -10.30
C PRO A 45 21.02 9.58 -11.14
N ALA A 46 20.14 9.08 -12.03
CA ALA A 46 19.34 9.98 -12.87
C ALA A 46 18.29 10.74 -12.04
N TRP A 47 17.76 10.12 -10.96
CA TRP A 47 16.85 10.80 -10.05
C TRP A 47 17.57 11.88 -9.24
N ARG A 48 18.73 11.60 -8.65
CA ARG A 48 19.54 12.62 -7.96
C ARG A 48 19.85 13.81 -8.86
N LYS A 49 20.24 13.55 -10.12
CA LYS A 49 20.48 14.62 -11.09
C LYS A 49 19.24 15.50 -11.29
N GLU A 50 18.06 14.86 -11.41
CA GLU A 50 16.79 15.59 -11.58
C GLU A 50 16.44 16.41 -10.32
N LEU A 51 16.70 15.88 -9.12
CA LEU A 51 16.52 16.61 -7.86
C LEU A 51 17.45 17.84 -7.80
N TRP A 52 18.73 17.69 -8.12
CA TRP A 52 19.67 18.81 -8.21
C TRP A 52 19.26 19.89 -9.22
N GLU A 53 18.72 19.47 -10.34
CA GLU A 53 18.25 20.38 -11.39
C GLU A 53 17.01 21.18 -10.95
N LYS A 54 16.06 20.53 -10.27
CA LYS A 54 14.71 21.07 -10.05
C LYS A 54 14.47 21.63 -8.66
N LEU A 55 15.21 21.16 -7.66
CA LEU A 55 15.06 21.63 -6.28
C LEU A 55 16.07 22.74 -5.97
N GLU A 56 15.69 23.59 -5.03
CA GLU A 56 16.57 24.60 -4.42
C GLU A 56 16.49 24.51 -2.89
N PRO A 57 17.58 24.81 -2.16
CA PRO A 57 17.56 24.82 -0.69
C PRO A 57 16.51 25.79 -0.14
N ALA A 58 15.85 25.34 0.92
CA ALA A 58 14.88 26.13 1.69
C ALA A 58 15.34 26.23 3.16
N GLU A 59 14.63 25.64 4.10
CA GLU A 59 15.06 25.57 5.49
C GLU A 59 16.23 24.55 5.65
N PRO A 60 16.97 24.54 6.77
CA PRO A 60 18.11 23.65 6.96
C PRO A 60 17.79 22.17 6.69
N GLY A 61 18.43 21.60 5.66
CA GLY A 61 18.25 20.21 5.21
C GLY A 61 16.96 19.94 4.45
N LEU A 62 16.19 20.96 4.10
CA LEU A 62 15.00 20.86 3.28
C LEU A 62 15.16 21.62 1.96
N TYR A 63 14.36 21.22 1.00
CA TYR A 63 14.36 21.78 -0.35
C TYR A 63 12.94 22.19 -0.77
N THR A 64 12.86 23.05 -1.76
CA THR A 64 11.61 23.41 -2.44
C THR A 64 11.76 23.27 -3.94
N LEU A 65 10.66 23.03 -4.64
CA LEU A 65 10.66 23.00 -6.11
C LEU A 65 10.85 24.42 -6.64
N LYS A 66 11.82 24.61 -7.55
CA LYS A 66 12.05 25.91 -8.21
C LYS A 66 10.80 26.37 -8.93
N LYS A 67 10.52 27.67 -8.89
CA LYS A 67 9.29 28.28 -9.43
C LYS A 67 9.02 27.95 -10.89
N GLU A 68 10.06 27.80 -11.69
CA GLU A 68 9.96 27.48 -13.12
C GLU A 68 9.39 26.08 -13.40
N PHE A 69 9.45 25.17 -12.41
CA PHE A 69 8.91 23.81 -12.49
C PHE A 69 7.56 23.64 -11.78
N GLN A 70 7.13 24.65 -11.02
CA GLN A 70 5.84 24.58 -10.33
C GLN A 70 4.68 24.75 -11.30
N PHE A 71 3.64 23.94 -11.13
CA PHE A 71 2.39 24.19 -11.82
C PHE A 71 1.77 25.51 -11.33
N PRO A 72 1.16 26.30 -12.22
CA PRO A 72 0.50 27.54 -11.83
C PRO A 72 -0.50 27.30 -10.69
N GLU A 73 -0.49 28.15 -9.69
CA GLU A 73 -1.47 28.12 -8.63
C GLU A 73 -2.87 28.37 -9.23
N GLY A 74 -3.82 27.48 -8.91
CA GLY A 74 -5.23 27.77 -9.15
C GLY A 74 -5.68 28.96 -8.28
N PRO A 75 -6.77 29.68 -8.64
CA PRO A 75 -7.21 30.90 -7.97
C PRO A 75 -7.53 30.76 -6.48
N ASP A 76 -7.56 29.54 -5.94
CA ASP A 76 -7.96 29.23 -4.56
C ASP A 76 -6.89 28.49 -3.74
N ALA A 77 -5.66 28.39 -4.23
CA ALA A 77 -4.58 27.75 -3.47
C ALA A 77 -4.16 28.68 -2.32
N GLN A 78 -4.62 28.40 -1.11
CA GLN A 78 -3.88 28.77 0.10
C GLN A 78 -2.55 28.00 -0.01
N SER A 79 -1.52 28.69 -0.54
CA SER A 79 -0.28 28.07 -0.93
C SER A 79 0.52 27.68 0.30
N THR A 80 0.30 26.48 0.79
CA THR A 80 1.26 25.85 1.68
C THR A 80 2.43 25.46 0.80
N SER A 81 3.55 26.16 0.91
CA SER A 81 4.78 25.85 0.16
C SER A 81 5.25 24.47 0.60
N VAL A 82 5.23 23.50 -0.33
CA VAL A 82 5.69 22.12 -0.07
C VAL A 82 7.21 22.12 0.08
N ARG A 83 7.68 21.37 1.05
CA ARG A 83 9.11 21.07 1.26
C ARG A 83 9.41 19.64 0.93
N PHE A 84 10.61 19.40 0.47
CA PHE A 84 11.16 18.07 0.23
C PHE A 84 12.30 17.80 1.21
N VAL A 85 12.32 16.57 1.75
CA VAL A 85 13.44 16.02 2.50
C VAL A 85 14.01 14.84 1.72
N VAL A 86 15.33 14.69 1.73
CA VAL A 86 15.98 13.61 0.98
C VAL A 86 15.72 12.28 1.65
N THR A 87 15.03 11.39 0.95
CA THR A 87 14.68 10.04 1.43
C THR A 87 14.89 9.00 0.35
N GLY A 88 14.94 7.73 0.75
CA GLY A 88 14.93 6.61 -0.18
C GLY A 88 14.88 5.28 0.53
N GLU A 89 14.23 4.32 -0.08
CA GLU A 89 14.13 2.95 0.38
C GLU A 89 15.23 2.08 -0.25
N ILE A 90 15.80 1.19 0.54
CA ILE A 90 16.80 0.20 0.09
C ILE A 90 16.34 -1.19 0.50
N SER A 91 16.33 -2.11 -0.48
CA SER A 91 16.00 -3.51 -0.27
C SER A 91 17.25 -4.32 0.04
N SER A 92 17.35 -4.86 1.26
CA SER A 92 18.40 -5.76 1.71
C SER A 92 17.97 -7.21 1.54
N ILE A 93 18.71 -8.01 0.72
CA ILE A 93 18.47 -9.45 0.55
C ILE A 93 19.76 -10.21 0.84
N TYR A 94 19.79 -10.94 1.94
CA TYR A 94 21.00 -11.61 2.43
C TYR A 94 20.70 -12.91 3.18
N LYS A 95 21.75 -13.64 3.56
CA LYS A 95 21.62 -14.83 4.41
C LYS A 95 22.09 -14.51 5.82
N LYS A 96 21.23 -14.76 6.82
CA LYS A 96 21.56 -14.61 8.24
C LYS A 96 20.90 -15.74 9.03
N ASN A 97 21.64 -16.36 9.95
CA ASN A 97 21.16 -17.47 10.80
C ASN A 97 20.56 -18.64 9.98
N GLY A 98 21.17 -18.98 8.82
CA GLY A 98 20.73 -20.08 7.95
C GLY A 98 19.46 -19.81 7.13
N LYS A 99 18.88 -18.61 7.21
CA LYS A 99 17.67 -18.20 6.47
C LYS A 99 17.99 -17.07 5.49
N VAL A 100 17.24 -17.01 4.39
CA VAL A 100 17.23 -15.83 3.52
C VAL A 100 16.38 -14.76 4.20
N ARG A 101 16.99 -13.59 4.41
CA ARG A 101 16.34 -12.42 4.98
C ARG A 101 16.09 -11.39 3.88
N LYS A 102 14.95 -10.73 3.95
CA LYS A 102 14.56 -9.67 3.02
C LYS A 102 13.93 -8.56 3.85
N VAL A 103 14.59 -7.41 3.89
CA VAL A 103 14.15 -6.26 4.69
C VAL A 103 14.27 -5.01 3.86
N HIS A 104 13.26 -4.18 3.87
CA HIS A 104 13.29 -2.83 3.34
C HIS A 104 13.63 -1.83 4.45
N ASN A 105 14.45 -0.86 4.11
CA ASN A 105 14.92 0.15 5.05
C ASN A 105 14.78 1.53 4.40
N LEU A 106 14.04 2.42 5.04
CA LEU A 106 13.92 3.82 4.67
C LEU A 106 15.06 4.62 5.32
N ILE A 107 15.72 5.46 4.54
CA ILE A 107 16.81 6.32 5.02
C ILE A 107 16.46 7.77 4.70
N LEU A 108 16.52 8.64 5.72
CA LEU A 108 16.43 10.09 5.58
C LEU A 108 17.82 10.70 5.70
N LEU A 109 18.12 11.65 4.87
CA LEU A 109 19.45 12.29 4.79
C LEU A 109 19.36 13.82 4.91
N PRO A 110 20.36 14.46 5.53
CA PRO A 110 20.34 15.91 5.78
C PRO A 110 20.57 16.76 4.51
N SER A 111 21.04 16.14 3.41
CA SER A 111 21.28 16.88 2.17
C SER A 111 21.44 15.99 0.95
N LEU A 112 21.40 16.59 -0.24
CA LEU A 112 21.68 15.88 -1.51
C LEU A 112 23.16 15.46 -1.61
N GLU A 113 24.08 16.18 -0.98
CA GLU A 113 25.50 15.80 -0.89
C GLU A 113 25.68 14.53 -0.04
N ALA A 114 24.97 14.42 1.08
CA ALA A 114 24.96 13.21 1.89
C ALA A 114 24.39 12.01 1.10
N ALA A 115 23.36 12.25 0.29
CA ALA A 115 22.80 11.24 -0.61
C ALA A 115 23.79 10.80 -1.68
N GLU A 116 24.56 11.71 -2.23
CA GLU A 116 25.60 11.39 -3.22
C GLU A 116 26.72 10.54 -2.58
N GLU A 117 27.20 10.92 -1.38
CA GLU A 117 28.24 10.16 -0.66
C GLU A 117 27.76 8.74 -0.30
N LEU A 118 26.56 8.59 0.25
CA LEU A 118 26.01 7.27 0.55
C LEU A 118 25.84 6.45 -0.72
N SER A 119 25.29 7.04 -1.77
CA SER A 119 25.10 6.34 -3.06
C SER A 119 26.42 5.88 -3.68
N ARG A 120 27.48 6.68 -3.59
CA ARG A 120 28.82 6.33 -4.06
C ARG A 120 29.37 5.09 -3.33
N ARG A 121 29.11 4.97 -2.02
CA ARG A 121 29.49 3.77 -1.25
C ARG A 121 28.66 2.56 -1.63
N LEU A 122 27.36 2.71 -1.80
CA LEU A 122 26.45 1.61 -2.18
C LEU A 122 26.72 1.11 -3.59
N GLU A 123 27.14 1.97 -4.52
CA GLU A 123 27.52 1.60 -5.90
C GLU A 123 28.72 0.63 -5.93
N LEU A 124 29.62 0.71 -4.95
CA LEU A 124 30.74 -0.24 -4.82
C LEU A 124 30.26 -1.64 -4.35
N ILE A 125 29.08 -1.71 -3.75
CA ILE A 125 28.51 -2.94 -3.20
C ILE A 125 27.55 -3.60 -4.20
N GLY A 126 26.77 -2.81 -4.95
CA GLY A 126 25.78 -3.34 -5.86
C GLY A 126 25.24 -2.34 -6.88
N ASN A 127 24.31 -2.80 -7.70
CA ASN A 127 23.74 -1.99 -8.77
C ASN A 127 22.63 -1.06 -8.23
N ILE A 128 22.87 0.25 -8.33
CA ILE A 128 21.92 1.31 -7.94
C ILE A 128 21.32 2.04 -9.17
N HIS A 129 21.55 1.53 -10.39
CA HIS A 129 21.14 2.20 -11.64
C HIS A 129 19.88 1.60 -12.25
N SER A 130 19.48 0.41 -11.84
CA SER A 130 18.40 -0.35 -12.50
C SER A 130 17.03 -0.15 -11.86
N ASP A 131 16.97 0.40 -10.65
CA ASP A 131 15.74 0.59 -9.87
C ASP A 131 15.94 1.77 -8.91
N GLY A 132 14.92 2.58 -8.70
CA GLY A 132 14.94 3.66 -7.70
C GLY A 132 15.13 3.11 -6.30
N ARG A 133 14.52 1.95 -6.02
CA ARG A 133 14.74 1.14 -4.82
C ARG A 133 15.72 0.00 -5.13
N PRO A 134 17.03 0.18 -4.92
CA PRO A 134 18.01 -0.83 -5.27
C PRO A 134 17.89 -2.06 -4.37
N ILE A 135 18.06 -3.24 -4.98
CA ILE A 135 18.17 -4.51 -4.27
C ILE A 135 19.65 -4.81 -4.07
N LEU A 136 20.09 -4.80 -2.80
CA LEU A 136 21.48 -5.05 -2.45
C LEU A 136 21.63 -6.37 -1.68
N GLY A 137 22.70 -7.11 -1.99
CA GLY A 137 23.11 -8.29 -1.23
C GLY A 137 23.80 -7.94 0.09
N LEU A 138 23.32 -6.88 0.77
CA LEU A 138 23.91 -6.29 1.95
C LEU A 138 23.03 -6.55 3.17
N ASP A 139 23.64 -6.94 4.30
CA ASP A 139 22.94 -7.05 5.59
C ASP A 139 22.38 -5.69 6.03
N SER A 140 21.17 -5.66 6.58
CA SER A 140 20.56 -4.41 7.08
C SER A 140 21.40 -3.73 8.15
N ARG A 141 22.10 -4.49 8.99
CA ARG A 141 23.07 -3.99 9.97
C ARG A 141 24.23 -3.25 9.28
N ASP A 142 24.81 -3.85 8.23
CA ASP A 142 25.93 -3.26 7.47
C ASP A 142 25.47 -2.08 6.60
N LEU A 143 24.23 -2.10 6.14
CA LEU A 143 23.62 -0.95 5.47
C LEU A 143 23.47 0.24 6.42
N LEU A 144 23.03 -0.01 7.67
CA LEU A 144 22.94 1.01 8.71
C LEU A 144 24.33 1.60 9.02
N GLU A 145 25.35 0.75 9.20
CA GLU A 145 26.73 1.19 9.41
C GLU A 145 27.22 2.08 8.27
N THR A 146 27.01 1.64 7.01
CA THR A 146 27.38 2.40 5.81
C THR A 146 26.67 3.77 5.74
N ALA A 147 25.39 3.82 6.14
CA ALA A 147 24.62 5.05 6.18
C ALA A 147 25.15 6.04 7.23
N LEU A 148 25.42 5.56 8.43
CA LEU A 148 25.97 6.39 9.53
C LEU A 148 27.40 6.87 9.24
N GLU A 149 28.23 6.07 8.56
CA GLU A 149 29.56 6.49 8.14
C GLU A 149 29.53 7.55 7.01
N ALA A 150 28.52 7.48 6.13
CA ALA A 150 28.34 8.45 5.06
C ALA A 150 27.74 9.78 5.56
N ALA A 151 26.79 9.68 6.49
CA ALA A 151 26.09 10.81 7.09
C ALA A 151 25.73 10.46 8.55
N PRO A 152 26.49 10.93 9.55
CA PRO A 152 26.20 10.65 10.96
C PRO A 152 24.82 11.13 11.45
N GLU A 153 24.24 12.10 10.75
CA GLU A 153 22.90 12.63 11.01
C GLU A 153 21.78 11.85 10.29
N ALA A 154 22.11 10.78 9.55
CA ALA A 154 21.11 9.96 8.87
C ALA A 154 20.09 9.38 9.86
N VAL A 155 18.81 9.37 9.47
CA VAL A 155 17.77 8.65 10.20
C VAL A 155 17.46 7.37 9.44
N PHE A 156 17.62 6.23 10.13
CA PHE A 156 17.43 4.91 9.55
C PHE A 156 16.19 4.24 10.16
N ILE A 157 15.28 3.77 9.33
CA ILE A 157 13.96 3.31 9.73
C ILE A 157 13.64 2.01 8.97
N PRO A 158 13.48 0.88 9.66
CA PRO A 158 12.89 -0.31 9.05
C PRO A 158 11.52 0.01 8.48
N ALA A 159 11.34 -0.22 7.17
CA ALA A 159 10.13 0.14 6.43
C ALA A 159 9.03 -0.90 6.60
N HIS A 160 7.74 -0.45 6.64
CA HIS A 160 6.52 -1.28 6.65
C HIS A 160 6.72 -2.66 7.32
N ILE A 161 7.07 -2.63 8.61
CA ILE A 161 7.69 -3.74 9.37
C ILE A 161 6.92 -5.06 9.41
N TRP A 162 5.65 -5.11 8.95
CA TRP A 162 4.78 -6.28 9.03
C TRP A 162 4.38 -6.88 7.68
N THR A 163 4.75 -6.28 6.56
CA THR A 163 4.44 -6.91 5.27
C THR A 163 4.98 -8.34 5.22
N PRO A 164 4.27 -9.32 4.64
CA PRO A 164 4.70 -10.73 4.66
C PRO A 164 6.09 -10.96 4.06
N HIS A 165 6.47 -10.14 3.10
CA HIS A 165 7.76 -10.13 2.43
C HIS A 165 8.46 -8.79 2.60
N PHE A 166 9.80 -8.78 2.56
CA PHE A 166 10.63 -7.57 2.57
C PHE A 166 10.43 -6.66 3.79
N SER A 167 10.18 -7.23 4.95
CA SER A 167 9.99 -6.45 6.18
C SER A 167 10.67 -7.08 7.39
N LEU A 168 10.87 -6.25 8.43
CA LEU A 168 11.60 -6.66 9.63
C LEU A 168 10.95 -7.86 10.34
N PHE A 169 9.61 -7.88 10.48
CA PHE A 169 8.87 -8.93 11.16
C PHE A 169 8.04 -9.81 10.22
N GLY A 170 8.24 -9.68 8.92
CA GLY A 170 7.48 -10.43 7.92
C GLY A 170 7.54 -11.94 8.08
N ALA A 171 6.40 -12.61 7.93
CA ALA A 171 6.26 -14.06 8.19
C ALA A 171 7.19 -14.94 7.34
N PHE A 172 7.58 -14.49 6.14
CA PHE A 172 8.37 -15.33 5.22
C PHE A 172 9.87 -15.11 5.28
N SER A 173 10.31 -13.88 5.60
CA SER A 173 11.74 -13.54 5.51
C SER A 173 12.23 -12.60 6.61
N GLY A 174 11.37 -12.25 7.56
CA GLY A 174 11.68 -11.36 8.67
C GLY A 174 12.39 -12.06 9.84
N PHE A 175 12.54 -11.30 10.90
CA PHE A 175 13.14 -11.67 12.17
C PHE A 175 12.08 -11.73 13.28
N ASP A 176 12.45 -12.22 14.45
CA ASP A 176 11.57 -12.25 15.61
C ASP A 176 11.84 -11.07 16.57
N SER A 177 13.00 -10.41 16.44
CA SER A 177 13.35 -9.19 17.18
C SER A 177 14.21 -8.23 16.33
N ILE A 178 14.30 -6.99 16.78
CA ILE A 178 15.13 -5.94 16.13
C ILE A 178 16.61 -6.27 16.31
N GLU A 179 16.98 -6.77 17.48
CA GLU A 179 18.36 -7.17 17.83
C GLU A 179 18.89 -8.29 16.93
N GLU A 180 18.04 -9.23 16.51
CA GLU A 180 18.45 -10.25 15.53
C GLU A 180 18.84 -9.67 14.17
N CYS A 181 18.22 -8.55 13.79
CA CYS A 181 18.49 -7.86 12.53
C CYS A 181 19.71 -6.95 12.63
N PHE A 182 19.74 -6.06 13.62
CA PHE A 182 20.71 -4.95 13.72
C PHE A 182 21.84 -5.17 14.71
N GLU A 183 21.78 -6.23 15.53
CA GLU A 183 22.85 -6.65 16.47
C GLU A 183 23.34 -5.48 17.36
N ASP A 184 24.64 -5.18 17.33
CA ASP A 184 25.28 -4.10 18.08
C ASP A 184 24.84 -2.69 17.64
N LEU A 185 24.27 -2.55 16.46
CA LEU A 185 23.76 -1.27 15.96
C LEU A 185 22.27 -1.03 16.29
N THR A 186 21.60 -1.95 16.97
CA THR A 186 20.21 -1.74 17.45
C THR A 186 19.98 -0.39 18.15
N PRO A 187 20.93 0.14 18.99
CA PRO A 187 20.74 1.45 19.62
C PRO A 187 20.61 2.64 18.67
N TYR A 188 20.92 2.49 17.39
CA TYR A 188 20.77 3.52 16.37
C TYR A 188 19.42 3.47 15.66
N ILE A 189 18.62 2.42 15.88
CA ILE A 189 17.23 2.35 15.42
C ILE A 189 16.35 3.02 16.48
N HIS A 190 15.66 4.09 16.07
CA HIS A 190 14.81 4.86 16.97
C HIS A 190 13.33 4.86 16.55
N ALA A 191 13.07 4.60 15.30
CA ALA A 191 11.72 4.60 14.73
C ALA A 191 11.47 3.37 13.87
N LEU A 192 10.20 3.01 13.74
CA LEU A 192 9.70 1.91 12.92
C LEU A 192 8.51 2.41 12.10
N GLU A 193 8.41 1.98 10.86
CA GLU A 193 7.28 2.34 10.00
C GLU A 193 6.18 1.27 10.09
N THR A 194 4.96 1.69 10.42
CA THR A 194 3.77 0.81 10.46
C THR A 194 3.48 0.24 9.08
N GLY A 195 3.42 1.11 8.07
CA GLY A 195 3.05 0.78 6.69
C GLY A 195 1.60 0.28 6.58
N LEU A 196 1.08 0.19 5.36
CA LEU A 196 -0.32 -0.13 5.05
C LEU A 196 -0.85 -1.47 5.62
N SER A 197 0.00 -2.29 6.23
CA SER A 197 -0.36 -3.61 6.74
C SER A 197 -0.58 -3.64 8.25
N SER A 198 -0.22 -2.58 8.98
CA SER A 198 -0.37 -2.51 10.44
C SER A 198 -0.66 -1.10 10.91
N ASP A 199 -1.23 -0.99 12.10
CA ASP A 199 -1.51 0.26 12.79
C ASP A 199 -0.87 0.29 14.19
N PRO A 200 -0.87 1.42 14.90
CA PRO A 200 -0.34 1.50 16.26
C PRO A 200 -0.94 0.47 17.24
N PRO A 201 -2.25 0.19 17.27
CA PRO A 201 -2.83 -0.86 18.11
C PRO A 201 -2.23 -2.25 17.90
N MET A 202 -1.95 -2.64 16.66
CA MET A 202 -1.29 -3.92 16.37
C MET A 202 0.14 -3.95 16.96
N ASN A 203 0.88 -2.85 16.82
CA ASN A 203 2.25 -2.71 17.33
C ASN A 203 2.32 -2.63 18.87
N TRP A 204 1.35 -2.01 19.53
CA TRP A 204 1.29 -1.92 20.99
C TRP A 204 1.16 -3.28 21.69
N ARG A 205 0.78 -4.32 20.96
CA ARG A 205 0.70 -5.69 21.50
C ARG A 205 2.07 -6.31 21.77
N ILE A 206 3.15 -5.67 21.33
CA ILE A 206 4.52 -6.16 21.48
C ILE A 206 5.30 -5.18 22.34
N SER A 207 5.57 -5.56 23.61
CA SER A 207 6.21 -4.66 24.58
C SER A 207 7.63 -4.25 24.18
N ALA A 208 8.34 -5.10 23.45
CA ALA A 208 9.66 -4.81 22.92
C ALA A 208 9.69 -3.61 21.96
N LEU A 209 8.54 -3.20 21.40
CA LEU A 209 8.45 -2.04 20.52
C LEU A 209 8.13 -0.72 21.25
N ASP A 210 7.96 -0.74 22.56
CA ASP A 210 7.56 0.45 23.33
C ASP A 210 8.58 1.59 23.30
N SER A 211 9.85 1.30 23.14
CA SER A 211 10.92 2.30 23.08
C SER A 211 11.07 2.98 21.71
N TYR A 212 10.40 2.46 20.69
CA TYR A 212 10.50 2.97 19.32
C TYR A 212 9.36 3.92 19.00
N THR A 213 9.68 4.96 18.22
CA THR A 213 8.68 5.85 17.63
C THR A 213 8.02 5.14 16.45
N LEU A 214 6.70 5.09 16.44
CA LEU A 214 5.95 4.61 15.27
C LEU A 214 5.69 5.80 14.33
N ILE A 215 6.06 5.64 13.07
CA ILE A 215 5.75 6.56 11.97
C ILE A 215 4.96 5.83 10.90
N SER A 216 4.28 6.60 10.06
CA SER A 216 3.42 6.06 9.02
C SER A 216 3.63 6.84 7.73
N ASN A 217 3.82 6.15 6.60
CA ASN A 217 4.03 6.79 5.31
C ASN A 217 3.35 6.00 4.21
N SER A 218 3.04 6.66 3.09
CA SER A 218 2.16 6.12 2.06
C SER A 218 2.76 4.99 1.21
N ASP A 219 4.08 4.88 1.14
CA ASP A 219 4.77 4.02 0.16
C ASP A 219 4.21 4.23 -1.25
N ALA A 220 4.06 5.51 -1.64
CA ALA A 220 3.32 5.89 -2.83
C ALA A 220 4.10 5.59 -4.11
N HIS A 221 3.48 4.79 -4.99
CA HIS A 221 3.96 4.48 -6.34
C HIS A 221 3.22 5.30 -7.43
N SER A 222 2.39 6.25 -7.03
CA SER A 222 1.79 7.25 -7.92
C SER A 222 1.43 8.51 -7.12
N PRO A 223 1.44 9.71 -7.74
CA PRO A 223 1.19 10.96 -7.01
C PRO A 223 -0.18 11.01 -6.31
N ALA A 224 -1.20 10.38 -6.89
CA ALA A 224 -2.54 10.32 -6.30
C ALA A 224 -2.61 9.51 -5.00
N LYS A 225 -1.61 8.65 -4.74
CA LYS A 225 -1.54 7.79 -3.54
C LYS A 225 -0.73 8.42 -2.39
N LEU A 226 -0.16 9.60 -2.58
CA LEU A 226 0.47 10.37 -1.49
C LEU A 226 -0.51 10.53 -0.33
N GLY A 227 0.00 10.43 0.89
CA GLY A 227 -0.78 10.64 2.10
C GLY A 227 -1.82 9.57 2.41
N ARG A 228 -1.75 8.36 1.82
CA ARG A 228 -2.57 7.24 2.31
C ARG A 228 -2.28 6.97 3.78
N GLU A 229 -1.03 7.16 4.15
CA GLU A 229 -0.51 7.26 5.50
C GLU A 229 0.40 8.47 5.60
N ALA A 230 0.51 9.07 6.79
CA ALA A 230 1.31 10.27 7.00
C ALA A 230 1.58 10.50 8.50
N ASN A 231 2.45 11.47 8.78
CA ASN A 231 2.82 11.88 10.12
C ASN A 231 2.32 13.29 10.44
N LEU A 232 1.81 13.49 11.64
CA LEU A 232 1.38 14.78 12.17
C LEU A 232 2.51 15.36 13.03
N LEU A 233 3.08 16.46 12.62
CA LEU A 233 4.25 17.07 13.26
C LEU A 233 3.96 18.48 13.78
N GLU A 234 4.55 18.82 14.92
CA GLU A 234 4.51 20.15 15.56
C GLU A 234 5.94 20.59 15.89
N THR A 235 6.72 20.84 14.84
CA THR A 235 8.10 21.32 14.95
C THR A 235 8.30 22.51 14.00
N GLU A 236 9.41 23.19 14.12
CA GLU A 236 9.90 24.05 13.05
C GLU A 236 10.27 23.19 11.83
N LEU A 237 10.10 23.76 10.64
CA LEU A 237 10.48 23.08 9.39
C LEU A 237 11.99 23.07 9.27
N SER A 238 12.61 21.94 9.55
CA SER A 238 14.01 21.63 9.24
C SER A 238 14.21 20.12 9.29
N TYR A 239 15.24 19.63 8.63
CA TYR A 239 15.66 18.23 8.73
C TYR A 239 15.95 17.84 10.17
N PHE A 240 16.65 18.69 10.91
CA PHE A 240 17.13 18.38 12.26
C PHE A 240 15.97 18.29 13.27
N GLU A 241 14.98 19.16 13.17
CA GLU A 241 13.79 19.09 14.02
C GLU A 241 12.90 17.89 13.66
N LEU A 242 12.76 17.57 12.38
CA LEU A 242 12.12 16.34 11.90
C LEU A 242 12.84 15.10 12.50
N ALA A 243 14.18 15.04 12.35
CA ALA A 243 14.98 13.93 12.86
C ALA A 243 14.86 13.81 14.39
N ASN A 244 14.87 14.92 15.13
CA ASN A 244 14.68 14.93 16.58
C ASN A 244 13.30 14.38 16.99
N ALA A 245 12.24 14.76 16.27
CA ALA A 245 10.89 14.27 16.53
C ALA A 245 10.77 12.76 16.25
N ILE A 246 11.25 12.30 15.10
CA ILE A 246 11.22 10.88 14.70
C ILE A 246 12.09 10.01 15.65
N GLN A 247 13.26 10.51 16.04
CA GLN A 247 14.16 9.77 16.93
C GLN A 247 13.76 9.85 18.41
N GLY A 248 12.62 10.48 18.74
CA GLY A 248 12.13 10.59 20.11
C GLY A 248 12.93 11.56 21.00
N ARG A 249 13.87 12.34 20.44
CA ARG A 249 14.64 13.37 21.17
C ARG A 249 13.76 14.58 21.48
N ASN A 250 12.79 14.87 20.64
CA ASN A 250 11.71 15.82 20.85
C ASN A 250 10.38 15.06 20.82
N PRO A 251 9.92 14.46 21.94
CA PRO A 251 8.72 13.63 21.95
C PRO A 251 7.44 14.43 21.61
N ASP A 252 7.40 15.72 21.89
CA ASP A 252 6.23 16.55 21.56
C ASP A 252 6.18 16.95 20.08
N GLY A 253 7.28 16.77 19.35
CA GLY A 253 7.38 17.12 17.95
C GLY A 253 6.56 16.20 17.01
N LEU A 254 6.36 14.93 17.37
CA LEU A 254 5.45 14.02 16.68
C LEU A 254 4.14 13.94 17.48
N LEU A 255 3.06 14.47 16.93
CA LEU A 255 1.74 14.46 17.56
C LEU A 255 1.03 13.11 17.38
N GLY A 256 1.20 12.48 16.23
CA GLY A 256 0.58 11.22 15.89
C GLY A 256 0.74 10.87 14.42
N THR A 257 -0.04 9.86 13.99
CA THR A 257 -0.01 9.36 12.61
C THR A 257 -1.39 9.36 11.98
N ILE A 258 -1.43 9.41 10.66
CA ILE A 258 -2.58 9.08 9.83
C ILE A 258 -2.31 7.70 9.26
N GLU A 259 -3.19 6.77 9.57
CA GLU A 259 -3.05 5.36 9.22
C GLU A 259 -4.10 4.95 8.19
N PHE A 260 -3.73 4.02 7.35
CA PHE A 260 -4.66 3.26 6.53
C PHE A 260 -5.35 2.19 7.40
N PHE A 261 -6.47 1.64 6.96
CA PHE A 261 -7.08 0.52 7.65
C PHE A 261 -6.35 -0.78 7.29
N PRO A 262 -5.63 -1.44 8.22
CA PRO A 262 -4.88 -2.65 7.90
C PRO A 262 -5.75 -3.78 7.33
N GLU A 263 -7.06 -3.77 7.64
CA GLU A 263 -8.02 -4.73 7.12
C GLU A 263 -8.17 -4.66 5.59
N GLU A 264 -7.90 -3.52 4.95
CA GLU A 264 -7.90 -3.41 3.49
C GLU A 264 -6.74 -4.17 2.84
N GLY A 265 -5.67 -4.43 3.59
CA GLY A 265 -4.50 -5.15 3.13
C GLY A 265 -4.82 -6.57 2.64
N LYS A 266 -4.34 -6.95 1.46
CA LYS A 266 -4.60 -8.26 0.81
C LYS A 266 -4.08 -9.49 1.57
N TYR A 267 -3.37 -9.31 2.66
CA TYR A 267 -2.82 -10.36 3.54
C TYR A 267 -3.08 -10.08 5.02
N HIS A 268 -4.15 -9.33 5.34
CA HIS A 268 -4.44 -8.98 6.74
C HIS A 268 -4.74 -10.20 7.59
N TYR A 269 -5.73 -11.01 7.19
CA TYR A 269 -6.08 -12.28 7.85
C TYR A 269 -5.51 -13.49 7.11
N ASP A 270 -5.55 -14.64 7.80
CA ASP A 270 -5.24 -15.93 7.21
C ASP A 270 -6.34 -16.33 6.23
N GLY A 271 -5.99 -17.11 5.21
CA GLY A 271 -7.03 -17.56 4.32
C GLY A 271 -6.61 -18.49 3.20
N HIS A 272 -7.64 -18.92 2.45
CA HIS A 272 -7.49 -19.66 1.21
C HIS A 272 -8.48 -19.14 0.18
N ARG A 273 -8.03 -18.24 -0.70
CA ARG A 273 -8.84 -17.50 -1.65
C ARG A 273 -9.70 -18.40 -2.55
N ASN A 274 -9.13 -19.50 -3.06
CA ASN A 274 -9.85 -20.42 -3.94
C ASN A 274 -11.03 -21.14 -3.25
N CYS A 275 -11.07 -21.16 -1.93
CA CYS A 275 -12.15 -21.72 -1.13
C CYS A 275 -13.01 -20.65 -0.46
N HIS A 276 -12.78 -19.38 -0.74
CA HIS A 276 -13.42 -18.23 -0.08
C HIS A 276 -13.38 -18.33 1.45
N LEU A 277 -12.23 -18.74 1.98
CA LEU A 277 -11.99 -18.95 3.40
C LEU A 277 -11.12 -17.83 3.94
N CYS A 278 -11.67 -17.04 4.87
CA CYS A 278 -10.97 -16.02 5.65
C CYS A 278 -11.06 -16.43 7.13
N LEU A 279 -9.94 -16.47 7.84
CA LEU A 279 -9.84 -16.99 9.19
C LEU A 279 -9.02 -16.04 10.08
N LYS A 280 -9.40 -15.92 11.34
CA LYS A 280 -8.54 -15.38 12.39
C LYS A 280 -7.40 -16.35 12.71
N PRO A 281 -6.29 -15.87 13.29
CA PRO A 281 -5.16 -16.75 13.68
C PRO A 281 -5.57 -17.95 14.52
N SER A 282 -6.39 -17.73 15.55
CA SER A 282 -6.91 -18.80 16.43
C SER A 282 -7.74 -19.88 15.71
N GLU A 283 -8.46 -19.49 14.65
CA GLU A 283 -9.22 -20.45 13.83
C GLU A 283 -8.28 -21.26 12.92
N THR A 284 -7.24 -20.62 12.38
CA THR A 284 -6.21 -21.30 11.59
C THR A 284 -5.49 -22.37 12.41
N GLU A 285 -5.18 -22.09 13.67
CA GLU A 285 -4.58 -23.06 14.60
C GLU A 285 -5.48 -24.28 14.84
N GLN A 286 -6.79 -24.08 15.02
CA GLN A 286 -7.76 -25.16 15.17
C GLN A 286 -7.79 -26.11 13.97
N TYR A 287 -7.53 -25.59 12.76
CA TYR A 287 -7.44 -26.39 11.53
C TYR A 287 -6.01 -26.88 11.22
N GLY A 288 -5.06 -26.71 12.14
CA GLY A 288 -3.67 -27.12 11.96
C GLY A 288 -2.99 -26.49 10.75
N GLY A 289 -3.35 -25.25 10.41
CA GLY A 289 -2.81 -24.49 9.28
C GLY A 289 -3.26 -25.00 7.90
N ARG A 290 -4.33 -25.81 7.85
CA ARG A 290 -4.85 -26.39 6.61
C ARG A 290 -6.30 -25.99 6.38
N CYS A 291 -6.61 -25.68 5.12
CA CYS A 291 -7.96 -25.36 4.69
C CYS A 291 -8.92 -26.52 4.94
N PRO A 292 -9.98 -26.36 5.76
CA PRO A 292 -10.93 -27.44 6.05
C PRO A 292 -11.76 -27.88 4.84
N ILE A 293 -11.77 -27.07 3.77
CA ILE A 293 -12.54 -27.35 2.55
C ILE A 293 -11.74 -28.24 1.58
N CYS A 294 -10.44 -27.95 1.35
CA CYS A 294 -9.65 -28.64 0.33
C CYS A 294 -8.34 -29.26 0.86
N GLY A 295 -8.02 -29.13 2.14
CA GLY A 295 -6.82 -29.69 2.77
C GLY A 295 -5.48 -29.01 2.43
N LYS A 296 -5.45 -27.99 1.55
CA LYS A 296 -4.24 -27.26 1.21
C LYS A 296 -3.81 -26.37 2.39
N LYS A 297 -2.53 -25.96 2.36
CA LYS A 297 -1.98 -25.03 3.36
C LYS A 297 -2.71 -23.67 3.25
N ILE A 298 -3.05 -23.11 4.40
CA ILE A 298 -3.61 -21.76 4.52
C ILE A 298 -2.47 -20.74 4.35
N THR A 299 -2.73 -19.64 3.65
CA THR A 299 -1.83 -18.49 3.59
C THR A 299 -1.95 -17.72 4.90
N ILE A 300 -0.83 -17.53 5.57
CA ILE A 300 -0.73 -16.82 6.86
C ILE A 300 -0.73 -15.32 6.61
N GLY A 301 -1.59 -14.61 7.32
CA GLY A 301 -1.71 -13.16 7.25
C GLY A 301 -0.84 -12.42 8.27
N VAL A 302 -0.87 -11.09 8.16
CA VAL A 302 -0.12 -10.18 9.04
C VAL A 302 -0.60 -10.30 10.48
N GLN A 303 -1.92 -10.33 10.71
CA GLN A 303 -2.49 -10.46 12.07
C GLN A 303 -1.99 -11.72 12.80
N HIS A 304 -1.83 -12.81 12.08
CA HIS A 304 -1.28 -14.05 12.66
C HIS A 304 0.18 -13.86 13.09
N ARG A 305 0.98 -13.15 12.29
CA ARG A 305 2.37 -12.90 12.64
C ARG A 305 2.49 -11.96 13.84
N VAL A 306 1.64 -10.93 13.92
CA VAL A 306 1.53 -10.08 15.11
C VAL A 306 1.16 -10.91 16.33
N GLU A 307 0.15 -11.80 16.22
CA GLU A 307 -0.26 -12.71 17.31
C GLU A 307 0.89 -13.59 17.82
N GLN A 308 1.73 -14.12 16.93
CA GLN A 308 2.88 -14.94 17.29
C GLN A 308 3.94 -14.21 18.11
N LEU A 309 4.11 -12.90 17.89
CA LEU A 309 5.12 -12.07 18.59
C LEU A 309 4.53 -11.28 19.76
N ALA A 310 3.21 -11.20 19.86
CA ALA A 310 2.52 -10.43 20.88
C ALA A 310 2.68 -11.05 22.29
N ASP A 311 3.00 -10.20 23.24
CA ASP A 311 3.04 -10.51 24.68
C ASP A 311 1.92 -9.79 25.46
N ARG A 312 1.05 -9.05 24.75
CA ARG A 312 -0.10 -8.32 25.28
C ARG A 312 -1.38 -8.68 24.54
N PRO A 313 -2.55 -8.63 25.21
CA PRO A 313 -3.83 -9.00 24.60
C PRO A 313 -4.25 -8.02 23.46
N GLU A 314 -5.12 -8.51 22.60
CA GLU A 314 -5.83 -7.65 21.65
C GLU A 314 -6.61 -6.55 22.38
N GLY A 315 -6.60 -5.33 21.84
CA GLY A 315 -7.21 -4.15 22.45
C GLY A 315 -6.36 -3.48 23.55
N PHE A 316 -5.11 -3.92 23.78
CA PHE A 316 -4.20 -3.21 24.67
C PHE A 316 -3.91 -1.80 24.11
N VAL A 317 -4.05 -0.79 24.97
CA VAL A 317 -3.69 0.60 24.66
C VAL A 317 -2.42 0.96 25.42
N LYS A 318 -1.37 1.33 24.67
CA LYS A 318 -0.08 1.73 25.26
C LYS A 318 -0.26 3.03 26.06
N PRO A 319 0.11 3.07 27.35
CA PRO A 319 0.12 4.31 28.10
C PRO A 319 1.05 5.35 27.44
N ASN A 320 0.56 6.57 27.24
CA ASN A 320 1.27 7.65 26.55
C ASN A 320 1.64 7.31 25.07
N GLY A 321 0.96 6.35 24.47
CA GLY A 321 1.03 6.12 23.01
C GLY A 321 0.61 7.37 22.24
N LYS A 322 1.26 7.64 21.11
CA LYS A 322 0.87 8.75 20.25
C LYS A 322 -0.53 8.53 19.69
N ALA A 323 -1.24 9.62 19.43
CA ALA A 323 -2.53 9.56 18.74
C ALA A 323 -2.39 9.02 17.33
N PHE A 324 -3.45 8.46 16.80
CA PHE A 324 -3.53 8.09 15.39
C PHE A 324 -4.97 8.28 14.89
N GLU A 325 -5.09 8.48 13.59
CA GLU A 325 -6.38 8.63 12.89
C GLU A 325 -6.40 7.63 11.73
N SER A 326 -7.39 6.75 11.67
CA SER A 326 -7.55 5.84 10.52
C SER A 326 -8.42 6.50 9.46
N LEU A 327 -7.86 6.71 8.28
CA LEU A 327 -8.52 7.37 7.15
C LEU A 327 -8.44 6.53 5.88
N VAL A 328 -9.40 6.74 4.99
CA VAL A 328 -9.32 6.31 3.58
C VAL A 328 -9.26 7.56 2.69
N PRO A 329 -8.60 7.49 1.52
CA PRO A 329 -8.51 8.63 0.60
C PRO A 329 -9.88 9.18 0.21
N LEU A 330 -10.00 10.50 0.05
CA LEU A 330 -11.27 11.16 -0.26
C LEU A 330 -11.99 10.60 -1.50
N PRO A 331 -11.30 10.22 -2.60
CA PRO A 331 -11.97 9.55 -3.72
C PRO A 331 -12.65 8.24 -3.33
N GLU A 332 -12.09 7.50 -2.38
CA GLU A 332 -12.66 6.24 -1.88
C GLU A 332 -13.89 6.52 -0.99
N VAL A 333 -13.83 7.57 -0.16
CA VAL A 333 -15.00 8.06 0.61
C VAL A 333 -16.14 8.47 -0.31
N ILE A 334 -15.85 9.26 -1.37
CA ILE A 334 -16.86 9.68 -2.35
C ILE A 334 -17.46 8.45 -3.04
N ALA A 335 -16.63 7.50 -3.44
CA ALA A 335 -17.05 6.27 -4.10
C ALA A 335 -17.98 5.42 -3.22
N ALA A 336 -17.57 5.18 -1.96
CA ALA A 336 -18.36 4.42 -0.99
C ALA A 336 -19.68 5.10 -0.63
N SER A 337 -19.69 6.45 -0.61
CA SER A 337 -20.89 7.25 -0.30
C SER A 337 -21.86 7.41 -1.48
N THR A 338 -21.46 7.04 -2.70
CA THR A 338 -22.25 7.27 -3.92
C THR A 338 -22.44 6.04 -4.79
N SER A 339 -21.98 4.87 -4.32
CA SER A 339 -22.03 3.58 -5.06
C SER A 339 -21.38 3.65 -6.44
N HIS A 340 -20.23 4.34 -6.52
CA HIS A 340 -19.42 4.46 -7.74
C HIS A 340 -18.03 3.85 -7.53
N SER A 341 -17.30 3.58 -8.61
CA SER A 341 -15.89 3.22 -8.51
C SER A 341 -15.03 4.46 -8.20
N PRO A 342 -13.99 4.35 -7.33
CA PRO A 342 -13.08 5.46 -7.02
C PRO A 342 -12.42 6.09 -8.25
N ALA A 343 -12.15 5.30 -9.30
CA ALA A 343 -11.55 5.76 -10.56
C ALA A 343 -12.58 6.29 -11.58
N SER A 344 -13.87 6.36 -11.24
CA SER A 344 -14.89 6.83 -12.17
C SER A 344 -14.77 8.35 -12.41
N VAL A 345 -15.10 8.78 -13.63
CA VAL A 345 -15.10 10.22 -14.00
C VAL A 345 -15.95 11.06 -13.06
N LYS A 346 -17.07 10.51 -12.56
CA LYS A 346 -17.96 11.21 -11.62
C LYS A 346 -17.29 11.43 -10.27
N VAL A 347 -16.61 10.43 -9.72
CA VAL A 347 -15.88 10.53 -8.45
C VAL A 347 -14.74 11.52 -8.58
N LEU A 348 -13.94 11.42 -9.63
CA LEU A 348 -12.82 12.34 -9.86
C LEU A 348 -13.30 13.79 -10.06
N ALA A 349 -14.38 14.01 -10.81
CA ALA A 349 -14.96 15.34 -10.97
C ALA A 349 -15.48 15.91 -9.64
N GLN A 350 -16.12 15.07 -8.81
CA GLN A 350 -16.58 15.46 -7.47
C GLN A 350 -15.41 15.78 -6.55
N TYR A 351 -14.35 14.97 -6.60
CA TYR A 351 -13.11 15.19 -5.85
C TYR A 351 -12.50 16.56 -6.16
N GLU A 352 -12.28 16.88 -7.46
CA GLU A 352 -11.72 18.17 -7.87
C GLU A 352 -12.64 19.36 -7.48
N ALA A 353 -13.96 19.17 -7.56
CA ALA A 353 -14.92 20.21 -7.15
C ALA A 353 -14.85 20.46 -5.63
N MET A 354 -14.67 19.41 -4.82
CA MET A 354 -14.51 19.54 -3.37
C MET A 354 -13.20 20.23 -3.02
N LEU A 355 -12.07 19.82 -3.62
CA LEU A 355 -10.78 20.48 -3.40
C LEU A 355 -10.85 21.98 -3.70
N LYS A 356 -11.43 22.33 -4.84
CA LYS A 356 -11.56 23.74 -5.24
C LYS A 356 -12.40 24.56 -4.27
N ARG A 357 -13.38 23.95 -3.61
CA ARG A 357 -14.37 24.65 -2.81
C ARG A 357 -14.07 24.64 -1.31
N LEU A 358 -13.45 23.58 -0.83
CA LEU A 358 -13.28 23.29 0.60
C LEU A 358 -11.81 23.23 1.05
N GLY A 359 -10.85 23.24 0.10
CA GLY A 359 -9.43 23.17 0.41
C GLY A 359 -8.84 21.77 0.18
N SER A 360 -7.73 21.45 0.86
CA SER A 360 -7.00 20.19 0.67
C SER A 360 -7.77 18.97 1.16
N GLU A 361 -7.37 17.80 0.65
CA GLU A 361 -7.99 16.51 0.99
C GLU A 361 -7.99 16.26 2.50
N PHE A 362 -6.86 16.45 3.18
CA PHE A 362 -6.79 16.26 4.63
C PHE A 362 -7.63 17.27 5.40
N SER A 363 -7.69 18.53 4.96
CA SER A 363 -8.61 19.51 5.57
C SER A 363 -10.07 19.05 5.45
N ILE A 364 -10.46 18.55 4.28
CA ILE A 364 -11.81 18.02 4.04
C ILE A 364 -12.09 16.79 4.91
N LEU A 365 -11.17 15.85 4.98
CA LEU A 365 -11.37 14.61 5.73
C LEU A 365 -11.38 14.84 7.25
N ARG A 366 -10.59 15.78 7.76
CA ARG A 366 -10.31 15.94 9.19
C ARG A 366 -11.00 17.13 9.84
N GLU A 367 -11.04 18.28 9.19
CA GLU A 367 -11.28 19.58 9.86
C GLU A 367 -12.54 20.30 9.35
N THR A 368 -12.79 20.28 8.04
CA THR A 368 -13.92 21.02 7.44
C THR A 368 -15.24 20.67 8.12
N PRO A 369 -16.06 21.69 8.52
CA PRO A 369 -17.37 21.45 9.13
C PRO A 369 -18.27 20.60 8.23
N LEU A 370 -18.97 19.64 8.83
CA LEU A 370 -19.82 18.69 8.09
C LEU A 370 -20.91 19.39 7.28
N GLU A 371 -21.47 20.50 7.79
CA GLU A 371 -22.48 21.30 7.09
C GLU A 371 -21.94 21.93 5.80
N GLU A 372 -20.66 22.32 5.79
CA GLU A 372 -20.00 22.84 4.59
C GLU A 372 -19.78 21.74 3.55
N ILE A 373 -19.38 20.57 4.01
CA ILE A 373 -19.26 19.38 3.17
C ILE A 373 -20.61 19.03 2.55
N GLY A 374 -21.68 19.01 3.35
CA GLY A 374 -23.04 18.74 2.86
C GLY A 374 -23.51 19.72 1.80
N LYS A 375 -23.21 21.02 1.97
CA LYS A 375 -23.52 22.07 0.98
C LYS A 375 -22.70 21.94 -0.31
N ALA A 376 -21.47 21.40 -0.21
CA ALA A 376 -20.56 21.27 -1.36
C ALA A 376 -20.74 19.96 -2.14
N ALA A 377 -21.01 18.86 -1.44
CA ALA A 377 -20.91 17.51 -1.96
C ALA A 377 -22.19 16.66 -1.75
N GLY A 378 -23.16 17.17 -1.00
CA GLY A 378 -24.42 16.48 -0.72
C GLY A 378 -24.39 15.63 0.56
N PRO A 379 -25.59 15.17 1.00
CA PRO A 379 -25.75 14.57 2.33
C PRO A 379 -25.10 13.18 2.47
N CYS A 380 -24.99 12.39 1.38
CA CYS A 380 -24.38 11.07 1.46
C CYS A 380 -22.86 11.17 1.72
N ILE A 381 -22.15 12.08 1.06
CA ILE A 381 -20.71 12.30 1.27
C ILE A 381 -20.47 12.91 2.66
N GLN A 382 -21.33 13.85 3.09
CA GLN A 382 -21.31 14.39 4.46
C GLN A 382 -21.39 13.28 5.50
N GLU A 383 -22.35 12.35 5.35
CA GLU A 383 -22.53 11.23 6.27
C GLU A 383 -21.37 10.26 6.22
N GLY A 384 -20.83 9.96 5.03
CA GLY A 384 -19.65 9.12 4.87
C GLY A 384 -18.42 9.68 5.61
N ILE A 385 -18.15 10.99 5.49
CA ILE A 385 -17.05 11.66 6.20
C ILE A 385 -17.32 11.70 7.71
N ARG A 386 -18.56 11.93 8.15
CA ARG A 386 -18.91 11.88 9.57
C ARG A 386 -18.57 10.51 10.17
N ARG A 387 -19.03 9.43 9.52
CA ARG A 387 -18.77 8.06 9.98
C ARG A 387 -17.28 7.74 10.00
N LEU A 388 -16.55 8.16 8.99
CA LEU A 388 -15.10 7.98 8.95
C LEU A 388 -14.42 8.65 10.15
N ARG A 389 -14.74 9.92 10.42
CA ARG A 389 -14.18 10.68 11.56
C ARG A 389 -14.54 10.08 12.92
N GLU A 390 -15.69 9.44 13.03
CA GLU A 390 -16.16 8.79 14.25
C GLU A 390 -15.74 7.31 14.35
N GLY A 391 -15.01 6.77 13.36
CA GLY A 391 -14.63 5.37 13.31
C GLY A 391 -15.79 4.40 13.11
N GLN A 392 -16.97 4.90 12.69
CA GLN A 392 -18.18 4.11 12.45
C GLN A 392 -18.14 3.48 11.05
N VAL A 393 -17.18 2.62 10.83
CA VAL A 393 -16.94 1.97 9.55
C VAL A 393 -17.12 0.45 9.64
N GLY A 394 -17.74 -0.13 8.62
CA GLY A 394 -17.75 -1.58 8.44
C GLY A 394 -16.42 -2.04 7.85
N ARG A 395 -15.85 -3.13 8.35
CA ARG A 395 -14.54 -3.65 7.91
C ARG A 395 -14.68 -5.07 7.43
N GLU A 396 -14.34 -5.33 6.18
CA GLU A 396 -14.23 -6.66 5.59
C GLU A 396 -12.74 -6.92 5.32
N PRO A 397 -12.10 -7.81 6.10
CA PRO A 397 -10.65 -7.98 6.03
C PRO A 397 -10.21 -8.71 4.76
N GLY A 398 -9.09 -8.26 4.19
CA GLY A 398 -8.43 -8.95 3.09
C GLY A 398 -7.67 -10.19 3.54
N TYR A 399 -7.49 -11.15 2.62
CA TYR A 399 -6.79 -12.41 2.87
C TYR A 399 -6.33 -13.07 1.57
N ASP A 400 -5.23 -13.79 1.62
CA ASP A 400 -4.69 -14.62 0.52
C ASP A 400 -4.73 -13.93 -0.86
N GLY A 401 -4.28 -12.68 -0.92
CA GLY A 401 -4.23 -11.86 -2.13
C GLY A 401 -5.55 -11.20 -2.54
N ALA A 402 -6.61 -11.31 -1.74
CA ALA A 402 -7.84 -10.55 -1.91
C ALA A 402 -7.80 -9.31 -1.01
N TYR A 403 -8.02 -8.12 -1.57
CA TYR A 403 -8.14 -6.89 -0.79
C TYR A 403 -9.38 -6.92 0.09
N GLY A 404 -9.26 -6.32 1.28
CA GLY A 404 -10.41 -6.01 2.10
C GLY A 404 -11.16 -4.77 1.61
N VAL A 405 -12.24 -4.44 2.29
CA VAL A 405 -13.11 -3.32 1.93
C VAL A 405 -13.57 -2.60 3.19
N ILE A 406 -13.53 -1.26 3.14
CA ILE A 406 -14.12 -0.40 4.17
C ILE A 406 -15.49 0.08 3.68
N HIS A 407 -16.51 -0.19 4.45
CA HIS A 407 -17.90 0.19 4.17
C HIS A 407 -18.28 1.40 5.02
N LEU A 408 -18.66 2.49 4.37
CA LEU A 408 -19.14 3.71 5.04
C LEU A 408 -20.67 3.76 5.10
N LEU A 409 -21.33 3.42 4.00
CA LEU A 409 -22.78 3.42 3.86
C LEU A 409 -23.26 2.17 3.13
N GLU A 410 -24.36 1.61 3.56
CA GLU A 410 -25.08 0.58 2.83
C GLU A 410 -25.88 1.18 1.67
N GLN A 411 -26.13 0.39 0.62
CA GLN A 411 -26.89 0.86 -0.55
C GLN A 411 -28.27 1.42 -0.17
N SER A 412 -28.96 0.77 0.75
CA SER A 412 -30.28 1.21 1.27
C SER A 412 -30.21 2.55 2.01
N GLU A 413 -29.10 2.82 2.70
CA GLU A 413 -28.87 4.09 3.39
C GLU A 413 -28.62 5.22 2.39
N ILE A 414 -27.80 4.95 1.34
CA ILE A 414 -27.55 5.90 0.26
C ILE A 414 -28.87 6.29 -0.42
N GLU A 415 -29.74 5.33 -0.71
CA GLU A 415 -31.05 5.55 -1.31
C GLU A 415 -31.97 6.39 -0.38
N ALA A 416 -31.99 6.08 0.90
CA ALA A 416 -32.77 6.82 1.89
C ALA A 416 -32.30 8.27 2.06
N ILE A 417 -30.97 8.49 2.17
CA ILE A 417 -30.37 9.82 2.36
C ILE A 417 -30.52 10.67 1.09
N SER A 418 -30.38 10.08 -0.09
CA SER A 418 -30.52 10.80 -1.37
C SER A 418 -31.96 11.17 -1.72
N GLY A 419 -32.95 10.71 -0.95
CA GLY A 419 -34.37 10.93 -1.21
C GLY A 419 -34.89 10.18 -2.44
N GLN A 420 -34.16 9.24 -2.99
CA GLN A 420 -34.59 8.33 -4.03
C GLN A 420 -35.41 7.18 -3.41
N THR A 421 -36.52 7.50 -2.76
CA THR A 421 -37.52 6.47 -2.52
C THR A 421 -38.06 6.04 -3.90
N SER A 422 -37.73 4.84 -4.30
CA SER A 422 -38.31 4.20 -5.48
C SER A 422 -39.85 4.29 -5.37
N LEU A 423 -40.48 5.03 -6.28
CA LEU A 423 -41.96 5.13 -6.40
C LEU A 423 -42.59 3.79 -6.80
N PHE A 424 -41.76 2.81 -7.09
CA PHE A 424 -42.15 1.41 -7.39
C PHE A 424 -41.51 0.52 -6.33
N GLY A 425 -42.26 0.26 -5.28
CA GLY A 425 -41.94 -0.79 -4.31
C GLY A 425 -41.79 -2.13 -5.03
N SER A 426 -40.59 -2.45 -5.44
CA SER A 426 -40.25 -3.81 -5.82
C SER A 426 -39.91 -4.56 -4.51
N ASP A 427 -40.94 -5.12 -3.90
CA ASP A 427 -40.81 -6.25 -2.97
C ASP A 427 -40.17 -7.44 -3.73
N VAL A 428 -38.92 -7.33 -4.05
CA VAL A 428 -38.10 -8.48 -4.38
C VAL A 428 -37.38 -8.86 -3.09
N PRO A 429 -37.77 -9.96 -2.43
CA PRO A 429 -37.05 -10.38 -1.24
C PRO A 429 -35.62 -10.73 -1.64
N VAL A 430 -34.68 -9.91 -1.24
CA VAL A 430 -33.25 -10.25 -1.28
C VAL A 430 -33.09 -11.51 -0.46
N ARG A 431 -32.92 -12.64 -1.11
CA ARG A 431 -32.56 -13.91 -0.47
C ARG A 431 -31.21 -13.71 0.21
N ARG A 432 -31.26 -13.32 1.47
CA ARG A 432 -30.12 -13.51 2.38
C ARG A 432 -29.77 -14.99 2.37
N ARG A 433 -28.64 -15.34 1.78
CA ARG A 433 -28.03 -16.66 1.98
C ARG A 433 -27.48 -16.67 3.41
N THR A 434 -28.34 -17.07 4.35
CA THR A 434 -27.89 -17.53 5.66
C THR A 434 -27.06 -18.81 5.46
N PRO A 435 -25.92 -18.96 6.15
CA PRO A 435 -25.21 -20.23 6.16
C PRO A 435 -26.12 -21.27 6.79
N LYS A 436 -26.46 -22.34 6.05
CA LYS A 436 -27.18 -23.47 6.58
C LYS A 436 -26.31 -24.18 7.61
N SER A 437 -26.79 -24.20 8.84
CA SER A 437 -26.30 -25.11 9.88
C SER A 437 -26.31 -26.56 9.36
N ALA A 438 -25.18 -27.23 9.59
CA ALA A 438 -25.04 -28.64 9.28
C ALA A 438 -26.07 -29.47 10.09
N GLN A 439 -27.08 -29.98 9.41
CA GLN A 439 -27.90 -31.09 9.92
C GLN A 439 -27.38 -32.40 9.34
N SER A 440 -26.99 -33.27 10.23
CA SER A 440 -26.60 -34.64 9.97
C SER A 440 -27.68 -35.42 9.19
N LEU A 441 -27.30 -36.04 8.06
CA LEU A 441 -28.09 -37.03 7.35
C LEU A 441 -27.48 -38.42 7.50
N PRO A 442 -28.30 -39.47 7.60
CA PRO A 442 -27.85 -40.84 7.88
C PRO A 442 -27.26 -41.52 6.63
N ALA A 443 -26.32 -42.41 6.88
CA ALA A 443 -25.61 -43.20 5.89
C ALA A 443 -26.56 -44.15 5.13
N GLY A 444 -26.52 -44.08 3.80
CA GLY A 444 -27.07 -45.05 2.86
C GLY A 444 -26.03 -45.42 1.80
N PRO A 445 -26.10 -46.61 1.16
CA PRO A 445 -24.96 -47.31 0.61
C PRO A 445 -24.41 -46.76 -0.71
N ILE A 446 -23.10 -46.93 -0.85
CA ILE A 446 -22.22 -46.50 -1.92
C ILE A 446 -22.61 -47.14 -3.26
N ALA A 447 -22.96 -46.33 -4.25
CA ALA A 447 -22.95 -46.71 -5.66
C ALA A 447 -21.81 -46.02 -6.37
N SER A 448 -20.97 -46.75 -7.09
CA SER A 448 -19.79 -46.31 -7.82
C SER A 448 -20.14 -45.24 -8.88
N PRO A 449 -19.33 -44.18 -9.04
CA PRO A 449 -19.60 -43.21 -10.08
C PRO A 449 -19.12 -43.71 -11.44
N THR A 450 -20.05 -43.78 -12.36
CA THR A 450 -19.81 -43.94 -13.79
C THR A 450 -19.05 -42.69 -14.30
N GLN A 451 -17.92 -42.92 -14.91
CA GLN A 451 -17.13 -41.90 -15.59
C GLN A 451 -17.96 -41.24 -16.71
N GLN A 452 -18.40 -40.03 -16.51
CA GLN A 452 -18.77 -39.15 -17.61
C GLN A 452 -17.51 -38.37 -18.07
N LYS A 453 -17.01 -38.73 -19.24
CA LYS A 453 -16.05 -37.95 -20.01
C LYS A 453 -16.63 -36.59 -20.33
N VAL A 454 -16.12 -35.54 -19.68
CA VAL A 454 -16.27 -34.18 -20.21
C VAL A 454 -15.13 -33.94 -21.17
N SER A 455 -15.36 -34.18 -22.45
CA SER A 455 -14.50 -33.76 -23.54
C SER A 455 -14.93 -32.34 -23.95
N SER A 456 -14.34 -31.33 -23.36
CA SER A 456 -14.30 -30.00 -23.94
C SER A 456 -12.94 -29.83 -24.63
N GLY A 457 -12.90 -30.06 -25.94
CA GLY A 457 -11.72 -29.88 -26.77
C GLY A 457 -11.30 -28.40 -26.90
N PRO A 458 -10.09 -28.15 -27.46
CA PRO A 458 -9.47 -26.82 -27.55
C PRO A 458 -10.31 -25.77 -28.32
N GLN A 459 -11.21 -26.18 -29.18
CA GLN A 459 -12.06 -25.29 -29.98
C GLN A 459 -13.02 -24.40 -29.16
N SER A 460 -13.47 -24.84 -27.98
CA SER A 460 -14.44 -24.09 -27.18
C SER A 460 -13.88 -22.84 -26.47
N ARG A 461 -12.55 -22.70 -26.36
CA ARG A 461 -11.92 -21.53 -25.71
C ARG A 461 -11.62 -20.41 -26.70
N ILE A 462 -11.35 -20.72 -27.94
CA ILE A 462 -11.11 -19.74 -29.02
C ILE A 462 -12.40 -19.04 -29.40
N GLU A 463 -13.53 -19.73 -29.36
CA GLU A 463 -14.87 -19.19 -29.65
C GLU A 463 -15.35 -18.10 -28.65
N GLN A 464 -14.67 -17.95 -27.52
CA GLN A 464 -14.99 -16.93 -26.49
C GLN A 464 -14.14 -15.66 -26.62
N LEU A 465 -13.28 -15.55 -27.63
CA LEU A 465 -12.43 -14.39 -27.87
C LEU A 465 -13.17 -13.38 -28.79
N ASN A 466 -12.95 -12.09 -28.53
CA ASN A 466 -13.39 -11.07 -29.48
C ASN A 466 -12.46 -11.03 -30.72
N SER A 467 -12.83 -10.27 -31.75
CA SER A 467 -12.09 -10.23 -33.02
C SER A 467 -10.63 -9.79 -32.86
N GLU A 468 -10.34 -8.83 -31.98
CA GLU A 468 -9.00 -8.31 -31.75
C GLU A 468 -8.15 -9.32 -30.95
N GLN A 469 -8.74 -9.95 -29.93
CA GLN A 469 -8.12 -11.01 -29.17
C GLN A 469 -7.82 -12.23 -30.04
N LEU A 470 -8.75 -12.60 -30.94
CA LEU A 470 -8.57 -13.71 -31.86
C LEU A 470 -7.42 -13.41 -32.84
N LEU A 471 -7.34 -12.20 -33.37
CA LEU A 471 -6.25 -11.76 -34.24
C LEU A 471 -4.89 -11.89 -33.52
N ALA A 472 -4.78 -11.40 -32.29
CA ALA A 472 -3.56 -11.51 -31.51
C ALA A 472 -3.17 -12.97 -31.19
N VAL A 473 -4.15 -13.85 -30.98
CA VAL A 473 -3.94 -15.27 -30.69
C VAL A 473 -3.48 -16.06 -31.94
N THR A 474 -4.01 -15.75 -33.11
CA THR A 474 -3.77 -16.53 -34.33
C THR A 474 -2.68 -15.95 -35.26
N SER A 475 -2.19 -14.72 -34.99
CA SER A 475 -1.15 -14.09 -35.79
C SER A 475 0.13 -14.94 -35.84
N GLN A 476 0.79 -15.00 -36.99
CA GLN A 476 2.08 -15.69 -37.21
C GLN A 476 3.25 -14.72 -37.34
N GLU A 477 3.03 -13.44 -37.03
CA GLU A 477 4.11 -12.45 -37.03
C GLU A 477 5.14 -12.77 -35.94
N PRO A 478 6.43 -12.55 -36.20
CA PRO A 478 7.50 -12.87 -35.25
C PRO A 478 7.48 -12.01 -33.99
N ILE A 479 6.87 -10.84 -34.05
CA ILE A 479 6.69 -9.91 -32.92
C ILE A 479 5.25 -9.42 -32.93
N ILE A 480 4.55 -9.59 -31.81
CA ILE A 480 3.17 -9.13 -31.63
C ILE A 480 3.11 -8.26 -30.39
N GLU A 481 2.75 -7.01 -30.55
CA GLU A 481 2.49 -6.09 -29.45
C GLU A 481 0.99 -5.95 -29.22
N VAL A 482 0.53 -6.19 -27.99
CA VAL A 482 -0.90 -6.08 -27.61
C VAL A 482 -1.03 -4.97 -26.57
N ILE A 483 -1.55 -3.82 -26.98
CA ILE A 483 -1.84 -2.70 -26.09
C ILE A 483 -3.30 -2.79 -25.63
N ALA A 484 -3.52 -2.98 -24.34
CA ALA A 484 -4.87 -3.20 -23.81
C ALA A 484 -5.01 -2.64 -22.39
N GLY A 485 -6.14 -1.98 -22.11
CA GLY A 485 -6.46 -1.40 -20.80
C GLY A 485 -6.71 -2.44 -19.70
N PRO A 486 -6.86 -2.04 -18.44
CA PRO A 486 -7.28 -2.93 -17.35
C PRO A 486 -8.63 -3.60 -17.64
N GLY A 487 -8.78 -4.88 -17.27
CA GLY A 487 -10.04 -5.61 -17.42
C GLY A 487 -10.39 -6.08 -18.86
N THR A 488 -9.59 -5.79 -19.86
CA THR A 488 -9.85 -6.14 -21.27
C THR A 488 -9.55 -7.59 -21.64
N GLY A 489 -9.05 -8.40 -20.68
CA GLY A 489 -8.76 -9.82 -20.89
C GLY A 489 -7.36 -10.11 -21.42
N LYS A 490 -6.35 -9.27 -21.14
CA LYS A 490 -4.93 -9.48 -21.53
C LYS A 490 -4.42 -10.88 -21.19
N THR A 491 -4.59 -11.30 -19.95
CA THR A 491 -4.16 -12.62 -19.49
C THR A 491 -4.88 -13.75 -20.25
N LYS A 492 -6.18 -13.57 -20.53
CA LYS A 492 -6.95 -14.55 -21.34
C LYS A 492 -6.38 -14.64 -22.75
N THR A 493 -6.06 -13.52 -23.39
CA THR A 493 -5.47 -13.47 -24.73
C THR A 493 -4.08 -14.16 -24.75
N LEU A 494 -3.23 -13.86 -23.77
CA LEU A 494 -1.89 -14.43 -23.64
C LEU A 494 -1.93 -15.95 -23.42
N VAL A 495 -2.75 -16.44 -22.49
CA VAL A 495 -2.94 -17.88 -22.24
C VAL A 495 -3.50 -18.58 -23.48
N SER A 496 -4.46 -17.96 -24.16
CA SER A 496 -5.01 -18.53 -25.42
C SER A 496 -3.96 -18.59 -26.53
N ARG A 497 -3.05 -17.61 -26.60
CA ARG A 497 -1.92 -17.62 -27.55
C ARG A 497 -0.96 -18.77 -27.28
N ILE A 498 -0.58 -19.00 -26.03
CA ILE A 498 0.31 -20.13 -25.65
C ILE A 498 -0.35 -21.45 -26.00
N ILE A 499 -1.64 -21.63 -25.68
CA ILE A 499 -2.38 -22.83 -26.03
C ILE A 499 -2.41 -23.01 -27.56
N TYR A 500 -2.65 -21.96 -28.31
CA TYR A 500 -2.66 -21.99 -29.78
C TYR A 500 -1.30 -22.37 -30.36
N SER A 501 -0.19 -21.80 -29.87
CA SER A 501 1.17 -22.14 -30.27
C SER A 501 1.47 -23.62 -30.02
N VAL A 502 1.14 -24.15 -28.84
CA VAL A 502 1.41 -25.55 -28.50
C VAL A 502 0.50 -26.53 -29.26
N GLU A 503 -0.80 -26.26 -29.36
CA GLU A 503 -1.78 -27.22 -29.90
C GLU A 503 -1.97 -27.10 -31.41
N GLN A 504 -1.84 -25.91 -31.99
CA GLN A 504 -2.10 -25.68 -33.42
C GLN A 504 -0.81 -25.48 -34.23
N LEU A 505 0.20 -24.81 -33.65
CA LEU A 505 1.50 -24.62 -34.32
C LEU A 505 2.49 -25.71 -33.94
N HIS A 506 2.15 -26.61 -33.00
CA HIS A 506 2.97 -27.73 -32.54
C HIS A 506 4.32 -27.30 -31.96
N GLU A 507 4.43 -26.11 -31.40
CA GLU A 507 5.62 -25.65 -30.72
C GLU A 507 5.82 -26.44 -29.41
N PRO A 508 7.07 -26.89 -29.09
CA PRO A 508 7.31 -27.60 -27.84
C PRO A 508 6.99 -26.72 -26.63
N PRO A 509 6.24 -27.20 -25.63
CA PRO A 509 5.93 -26.39 -24.42
C PRO A 509 7.17 -25.88 -23.69
N GLY A 510 8.31 -26.58 -23.78
CA GLY A 510 9.58 -26.18 -23.18
C GLY A 510 10.25 -24.97 -23.84
N ASP A 511 9.84 -24.62 -25.06
CA ASP A 511 10.35 -23.46 -25.80
C ASP A 511 9.49 -22.21 -25.59
N CYS A 512 8.37 -22.35 -24.88
CA CYS A 512 7.49 -21.25 -24.52
C CYS A 512 7.95 -20.63 -23.19
N LEU A 513 8.57 -19.45 -23.23
CA LEU A 513 8.98 -18.71 -22.05
C LEU A 513 7.98 -17.57 -21.75
N LEU A 514 7.28 -17.67 -20.63
CA LEU A 514 6.36 -16.63 -20.17
C LEU A 514 7.02 -15.80 -19.07
N TYR A 515 7.24 -14.51 -19.35
CA TYR A 515 7.54 -13.52 -18.33
C TYR A 515 6.28 -12.76 -18.00
N THR A 516 5.80 -12.88 -16.77
CA THR A 516 4.89 -11.91 -16.17
C THR A 516 5.77 -10.95 -15.38
N SER A 517 5.73 -9.65 -15.70
CA SER A 517 6.16 -8.67 -14.73
C SER A 517 5.10 -8.71 -13.62
N ASP A 518 5.43 -9.32 -12.51
CA ASP A 518 4.60 -9.28 -11.29
C ASP A 518 4.61 -7.86 -10.73
N ALA A 519 3.85 -6.97 -11.39
CA ALA A 519 3.40 -5.72 -10.78
C ALA A 519 2.34 -5.98 -9.69
N ALA A 520 2.04 -7.25 -9.38
CA ALA A 520 1.00 -7.64 -8.43
C ALA A 520 1.54 -8.03 -7.05
N ASP A 521 2.85 -8.18 -6.88
CA ASP A 521 3.44 -8.59 -5.59
C ASP A 521 3.96 -7.41 -4.75
N GLU A 522 3.81 -6.16 -5.23
CA GLU A 522 4.30 -4.95 -4.57
C GLU A 522 3.21 -3.88 -4.34
N LEU A 523 1.96 -4.29 -4.09
CA LEU A 523 0.92 -3.37 -3.62
C LEU A 523 0.24 -3.94 -2.38
#